data_2a97e0729accba37509c9218d2b5d2e9
#
_entry.id   2a97e0729accba37509c9218d2b5d2e9
#
_cell.length_a   1.000
_cell.length_b   1.000
_cell.length_c   1.000
_cell.angle_alpha   90.00
_cell.angle_beta   90.00
_cell.angle_gamma   90.00
#
_symmetry.space_group_name_H-M   'P 1'
#
loop_
_entity.id
_entity.type
_entity.pdbx_description
1 polymer ?
#
loop_
_entity_poly.entity_id
_entity_poly.type
_entity_poly.pdbx_seq_one_letter_code
_entity_poly.pdbx_strand_id
1 'polypeptide(L)'
;MASLGKISSSDLETVTTRGVSEIISREEFVQLLKSGKKLRLKMGFDPSRPDIHLGHVVGLRKLNQLQELGHQVILIVGDWTAQIGDPSGQSATRTMLSHEQVLENAQSYLRQFFKVVDKSRAEVIYQSEWFGKFDLAKVIELTGRFTVAQFLQRADFAQRFAEQKPIAITELLYPLLQAYDSVAIESDVEFGGTDQMFNLLVGRELQGMMGQTPQQCFMMPILVGTDGVMKMSKSLDNYVAVDEDPVDMYGKLMSVSDDQIMSYLEYLSLIHISEPTRRTPISEAVF
;
A
#
# COMPACT_ATOMS: atom_id res chain seq x y z
N MET A 1 9.89 -8.66 25.32
CA MET A 1 8.76 -8.08 24.54
C MET A 1 7.48 -8.66 25.10
N ALA A 2 6.45 -7.85 25.39
CA ALA A 2 5.16 -8.36 25.82
C ALA A 2 4.55 -9.18 24.66
N SER A 3 4.11 -10.41 24.95
CA SER A 3 3.41 -11.24 23.96
C SER A 3 1.97 -10.71 23.81
N LEU A 4 1.51 -10.62 22.56
CA LEU A 4 0.12 -10.32 22.28
C LEU A 4 -0.77 -11.50 22.70
N GLY A 5 -2.04 -11.21 23.06
CA GLY A 5 -3.03 -12.26 23.30
C GLY A 5 -3.25 -13.13 22.05
N LYS A 6 -3.87 -14.30 22.24
CA LYS A 6 -4.26 -15.14 21.08
C LYS A 6 -5.31 -14.43 20.25
N ILE A 7 -5.08 -14.33 18.93
CA ILE A 7 -6.06 -13.82 17.98
C ILE A 7 -7.31 -14.72 17.99
N SER A 8 -8.50 -14.13 17.99
CA SER A 8 -9.75 -14.88 17.85
C SER A 8 -9.92 -15.47 16.45
N SER A 9 -10.70 -16.54 16.31
CA SER A 9 -10.97 -17.13 14.97
C SER A 9 -11.71 -16.15 14.05
N SER A 10 -12.60 -15.33 14.59
CA SER A 10 -13.34 -14.31 13.85
C SER A 10 -12.42 -13.20 13.33
N ASP A 11 -11.52 -12.69 14.20
CA ASP A 11 -10.56 -11.65 13.78
C ASP A 11 -9.60 -12.19 12.74
N LEU A 12 -9.11 -13.43 12.93
CA LEU A 12 -8.23 -14.09 11.99
C LEU A 12 -8.89 -14.22 10.61
N GLU A 13 -10.15 -14.69 10.57
CA GLU A 13 -10.92 -14.79 9.33
C GLU A 13 -11.09 -13.41 8.67
N THR A 14 -11.54 -12.42 9.42
CA THR A 14 -11.76 -11.05 8.91
C THR A 14 -10.48 -10.45 8.34
N VAL A 15 -9.35 -10.58 9.05
CA VAL A 15 -8.07 -10.03 8.61
C VAL A 15 -7.54 -10.73 7.36
N THR A 16 -7.78 -12.04 7.20
CA THR A 16 -7.23 -12.82 6.08
C THR A 16 -8.15 -12.98 4.88
N THR A 17 -9.38 -12.48 4.93
CA THR A 17 -10.35 -12.63 3.83
C THR A 17 -10.91 -11.31 3.33
N ARG A 18 -11.41 -10.45 4.23
CA ARG A 18 -12.11 -9.23 3.83
C ARG A 18 -11.14 -8.16 3.32
N GLY A 19 -11.39 -7.64 2.10
CA GLY A 19 -10.49 -6.67 1.46
C GLY A 19 -9.08 -7.19 1.24
N VAL A 20 -8.95 -8.49 1.01
CA VAL A 20 -7.70 -9.19 0.71
C VAL A 20 -7.77 -9.76 -0.69
N SER A 21 -6.78 -9.43 -1.52
CA SER A 21 -6.62 -10.04 -2.84
C SER A 21 -5.74 -11.28 -2.75
N GLU A 22 -4.57 -11.15 -2.13
CA GLU A 22 -3.62 -12.25 -2.00
C GLU A 22 -2.68 -12.05 -0.81
N ILE A 23 -2.22 -13.13 -0.19
CA ILE A 23 -1.19 -13.11 0.87
C ILE A 23 -0.12 -14.16 0.51
N ILE A 24 1.13 -13.74 0.41
CA ILE A 24 2.29 -14.61 0.17
C ILE A 24 3.22 -14.58 1.40
N SER A 25 3.38 -15.67 2.17
CA SER A 25 2.54 -16.88 2.12
C SER A 25 1.41 -16.78 3.15
N ARG A 26 0.20 -17.18 2.78
CA ARG A 26 -0.97 -17.10 3.69
C ARG A 26 -0.79 -17.96 4.94
N GLU A 27 -0.25 -19.16 4.78
CA GLU A 27 -0.03 -20.11 5.88
C GLU A 27 0.96 -19.54 6.88
N GLU A 28 2.08 -19.00 6.40
CA GLU A 28 3.10 -18.36 7.24
C GLU A 28 2.55 -17.12 7.94
N PHE A 29 1.76 -16.28 7.24
CA PHE A 29 1.12 -15.10 7.83
C PHE A 29 0.17 -15.49 8.99
N VAL A 30 -0.65 -16.52 8.79
CA VAL A 30 -1.53 -17.07 9.83
C VAL A 30 -0.72 -17.57 11.03
N GLN A 31 0.41 -18.24 10.80
CA GLN A 31 1.29 -18.69 11.87
C GLN A 31 1.92 -17.50 12.62
N LEU A 32 2.34 -16.46 11.91
CA LEU A 32 2.85 -15.23 12.53
C LEU A 32 1.80 -14.57 13.43
N LEU A 33 0.54 -14.44 12.99
CA LEU A 33 -0.53 -13.88 13.81
C LEU A 33 -0.82 -14.73 15.06
N LYS A 34 -0.71 -16.06 14.94
CA LYS A 34 -0.92 -17.00 16.08
C LYS A 34 0.27 -17.07 17.03
N SER A 35 1.45 -16.61 16.63
CA SER A 35 2.68 -16.73 17.43
C SER A 35 2.70 -15.84 18.67
N GLY A 36 1.83 -14.83 18.75
CA GLY A 36 1.84 -13.80 19.78
C GLY A 36 2.98 -12.76 19.61
N LYS A 37 3.74 -12.83 18.52
CA LYS A 37 4.74 -11.81 18.18
C LYS A 37 4.05 -10.49 17.80
N LYS A 38 4.54 -9.37 18.30
CA LYS A 38 4.15 -8.05 17.80
C LYS A 38 4.83 -7.84 16.45
N LEU A 39 4.05 -7.93 15.35
CA LEU A 39 4.55 -7.82 13.99
C LEU A 39 4.83 -6.37 13.61
N ARG A 40 5.86 -6.17 12.78
CA ARG A 40 6.22 -4.92 12.13
C ARG A 40 5.55 -4.88 10.76
N LEU A 41 4.51 -4.08 10.65
CA LEU A 41 3.63 -3.96 9.47
C LEU A 41 4.05 -2.74 8.66
N LYS A 42 4.68 -2.95 7.51
CA LYS A 42 5.19 -1.91 6.63
C LYS A 42 4.15 -1.53 5.58
N MET A 43 3.97 -0.24 5.35
CA MET A 43 3.36 0.31 4.15
C MET A 43 4.14 1.54 3.72
N GLY A 44 4.68 1.52 2.49
CA GLY A 44 5.36 2.64 1.87
C GLY A 44 4.38 3.48 1.04
N PHE A 45 4.67 4.75 0.92
CA PHE A 45 3.95 5.65 0.03
C PHE A 45 4.86 6.77 -0.48
N ASP A 46 4.64 7.14 -1.73
CA ASP A 46 5.33 8.22 -2.40
C ASP A 46 4.47 9.48 -2.37
N PRO A 47 4.87 10.54 -1.65
CA PRO A 47 4.10 11.78 -1.59
C PRO A 47 4.30 12.60 -2.87
N SER A 48 3.87 12.03 -4.00
CA SER A 48 3.98 12.66 -5.32
C SER A 48 2.97 13.80 -5.57
N ARG A 49 1.91 13.88 -4.75
CA ARG A 49 0.88 14.92 -4.75
C ARG A 49 0.33 15.08 -3.33
N PRO A 50 -0.23 16.25 -2.95
CA PRO A 50 -0.57 16.54 -1.55
C PRO A 50 -1.71 15.71 -0.95
N ASP A 51 -2.54 15.03 -1.75
CA ASP A 51 -3.74 14.36 -1.26
C ASP A 51 -3.64 12.85 -1.34
N ILE A 52 -4.40 12.16 -0.50
CA ILE A 52 -4.71 10.73 -0.64
C ILE A 52 -6.20 10.56 -0.99
N HIS A 53 -6.54 9.43 -1.57
CA HIS A 53 -7.92 9.10 -1.97
C HIS A 53 -8.37 7.77 -1.39
N LEU A 54 -9.66 7.43 -1.55
CA LEU A 54 -10.25 6.23 -0.97
C LEU A 54 -9.52 4.93 -1.36
N GLY A 55 -8.88 4.88 -2.53
CA GLY A 55 -8.03 3.74 -2.90
C GLY A 55 -6.88 3.47 -1.91
N HIS A 56 -6.28 4.52 -1.32
CA HIS A 56 -5.27 4.36 -0.26
C HIS A 56 -5.90 3.91 1.05
N VAL A 57 -7.14 4.34 1.31
CA VAL A 57 -7.87 4.00 2.55
C VAL A 57 -8.07 2.50 2.67
N VAL A 58 -8.22 1.75 1.58
CA VAL A 58 -8.33 0.28 1.60
C VAL A 58 -7.17 -0.34 2.40
N GLY A 59 -5.93 0.03 2.08
CA GLY A 59 -4.74 -0.46 2.79
C GLY A 59 -4.64 0.08 4.21
N LEU A 60 -4.90 1.36 4.41
CA LEU A 60 -4.84 1.99 5.74
C LEU A 60 -5.83 1.36 6.73
N ARG A 61 -7.02 0.98 6.28
CA ARG A 61 -7.99 0.26 7.12
C ARG A 61 -7.51 -1.12 7.51
N LYS A 62 -6.86 -1.83 6.59
CA LYS A 62 -6.26 -3.14 6.90
C LYS A 62 -5.16 -3.00 7.94
N LEU A 63 -4.31 -1.99 7.81
CA LEU A 63 -3.30 -1.67 8.82
C LEU A 63 -3.93 -1.32 10.17
N ASN A 64 -5.01 -0.51 10.19
CA ASN A 64 -5.71 -0.16 11.43
C ASN A 64 -6.30 -1.40 12.11
N GLN A 65 -6.92 -2.32 11.36
CA GLN A 65 -7.43 -3.58 11.92
C GLN A 65 -6.33 -4.37 12.65
N LEU A 66 -5.15 -4.48 12.05
CA LEU A 66 -4.02 -5.18 12.65
C LEU A 66 -3.39 -4.38 13.80
N GLN A 67 -3.43 -3.04 13.73
CA GLN A 67 -3.01 -2.16 14.80
C GLN A 67 -3.89 -2.32 16.05
N GLU A 68 -5.21 -2.49 15.87
CA GLU A 68 -6.17 -2.78 16.96
C GLU A 68 -5.86 -4.12 17.62
N LEU A 69 -5.36 -5.10 16.88
CA LEU A 69 -4.88 -6.37 17.39
C LEU A 69 -3.51 -6.27 18.10
N GLY A 70 -2.92 -5.08 18.16
CA GLY A 70 -1.70 -4.80 18.92
C GLY A 70 -0.40 -4.81 18.09
N HIS A 71 -0.46 -5.00 16.77
CA HIS A 71 0.72 -4.99 15.91
C HIS A 71 1.24 -3.57 15.67
N GLN A 72 2.51 -3.44 15.28
CA GLN A 72 3.17 -2.16 15.02
C GLN A 72 3.01 -1.76 13.57
N VAL A 73 2.30 -0.66 13.31
CA VAL A 73 2.24 -0.04 11.99
C VAL A 73 3.47 0.85 11.77
N ILE A 74 4.12 0.69 10.62
CA ILE A 74 5.26 1.47 10.18
C ILE A 74 4.95 2.05 8.80
N LEU A 75 4.82 3.37 8.75
CA LEU A 75 4.58 4.10 7.52
C LEU A 75 5.92 4.62 6.98
N ILE A 76 6.31 4.16 5.80
CA ILE A 76 7.54 4.63 5.15
C ILE A 76 7.18 5.77 4.20
N VAL A 77 7.77 6.93 4.45
CA VAL A 77 7.72 8.06 3.53
C VAL A 77 8.82 7.88 2.50
N GLY A 78 8.41 7.64 1.26
CA GLY A 78 9.29 7.45 0.11
C GLY A 78 9.87 8.77 -0.40
N ASP A 79 10.65 9.47 0.41
CA ASP A 79 11.25 10.76 0.02
C ASP A 79 12.40 10.61 -1.00
N TRP A 80 12.88 9.40 -1.22
CA TRP A 80 13.78 9.06 -2.32
C TRP A 80 13.02 8.44 -3.51
N THR A 81 12.15 7.48 -3.26
CA THR A 81 11.38 6.81 -4.32
C THR A 81 10.41 7.76 -5.01
N ALA A 82 9.81 8.72 -4.29
CA ALA A 82 8.93 9.73 -4.87
C ALA A 82 9.63 10.64 -5.88
N GLN A 83 10.94 10.85 -5.77
CA GLN A 83 11.71 11.60 -6.75
C GLN A 83 11.77 10.86 -8.09
N ILE A 84 11.88 9.54 -8.07
CA ILE A 84 11.86 8.68 -9.26
C ILE A 84 10.43 8.52 -9.77
N GLY A 85 9.50 8.25 -8.87
CA GLY A 85 8.11 7.87 -9.13
C GLY A 85 7.96 6.37 -9.45
N ASP A 86 6.91 5.77 -8.87
CA ASP A 86 6.61 4.34 -9.07
C ASP A 86 6.38 4.05 -10.58
N PRO A 87 7.18 3.16 -11.18
CA PRO A 87 7.00 2.76 -12.56
C PRO A 87 5.83 1.79 -12.78
N SER A 88 5.20 1.25 -11.71
CA SER A 88 4.11 0.26 -11.79
C SER A 88 2.94 0.78 -12.62
N GLY A 89 2.60 0.06 -13.70
CA GLY A 89 1.50 0.41 -14.58
C GLY A 89 1.68 1.71 -15.37
N GLN A 90 2.91 2.20 -15.52
CA GLN A 90 3.22 3.40 -16.30
C GLN A 90 3.65 3.04 -17.73
N SER A 91 3.18 3.85 -18.68
CA SER A 91 3.54 3.71 -20.09
C SER A 91 4.72 4.58 -20.54
N ALA A 92 5.18 5.49 -19.67
CA ALA A 92 6.26 6.45 -19.95
C ALA A 92 7.00 6.86 -18.67
N THR A 93 8.24 7.32 -18.83
CA THR A 93 9.07 7.88 -17.76
C THR A 93 8.47 9.19 -17.23
N ARG A 94 8.42 9.35 -15.89
CA ARG A 94 7.91 10.57 -15.23
C ARG A 94 9.00 11.63 -15.07
N THR A 95 8.54 12.89 -14.92
CA THR A 95 9.41 13.97 -14.48
C THR A 95 9.71 13.80 -12.98
N MET A 96 10.97 13.89 -12.61
CA MET A 96 11.42 13.81 -11.22
C MET A 96 10.92 15.02 -10.40
N LEU A 97 10.50 14.78 -9.16
CA LEU A 97 10.18 15.83 -8.19
C LEU A 97 11.45 16.27 -7.44
N SER A 98 11.45 17.51 -6.94
CA SER A 98 12.49 17.94 -6.00
C SER A 98 12.24 17.34 -4.61
N HIS A 99 13.31 17.20 -3.83
CA HIS A 99 13.22 16.68 -2.47
C HIS A 99 12.32 17.57 -1.58
N GLU A 100 12.40 18.89 -1.74
CA GLU A 100 11.58 19.85 -0.98
C GLU A 100 10.09 19.67 -1.28
N GLN A 101 9.73 19.50 -2.56
CA GLN A 101 8.34 19.24 -2.96
C GLN A 101 7.80 17.94 -2.36
N VAL A 102 8.64 16.91 -2.29
CA VAL A 102 8.28 15.62 -1.69
C VAL A 102 8.03 15.76 -0.18
N LEU A 103 8.88 16.51 0.54
CA LEU A 103 8.71 16.73 1.98
C LEU A 103 7.48 17.56 2.29
N GLU A 104 7.15 18.58 1.49
CA GLU A 104 5.93 19.36 1.65
C GLU A 104 4.68 18.49 1.46
N ASN A 105 4.65 17.71 0.39
CA ASN A 105 3.56 16.76 0.14
C ASN A 105 3.41 15.73 1.26
N ALA A 106 4.52 15.24 1.83
CA ALA A 106 4.51 14.24 2.90
C ALA A 106 3.73 14.70 4.13
N GLN A 107 3.81 15.98 4.48
CA GLN A 107 3.06 16.53 5.64
C GLN A 107 1.54 16.41 5.42
N SER A 108 1.06 16.70 4.22
CA SER A 108 -0.37 16.54 3.88
C SER A 108 -0.80 15.07 3.88
N TYR A 109 0.03 14.18 3.30
CA TYR A 109 -0.23 12.74 3.31
C TYR A 109 -0.38 12.19 4.73
N LEU A 110 0.57 12.48 5.61
CA LEU A 110 0.55 11.99 6.98
C LEU A 110 -0.66 12.49 7.77
N ARG A 111 -1.05 13.77 7.60
CA ARG A 111 -2.27 14.30 8.23
C ARG A 111 -3.50 13.50 7.84
N GLN A 112 -3.61 13.14 6.57
CA GLN A 112 -4.74 12.38 6.03
C GLN A 112 -4.68 10.90 6.45
N PHE A 113 -3.50 10.27 6.48
CA PHE A 113 -3.32 8.91 6.96
C PHE A 113 -3.78 8.72 8.39
N PHE A 114 -3.46 9.69 9.26
CA PHE A 114 -3.87 9.67 10.65
C PHE A 114 -5.35 9.94 10.91
N LYS A 115 -6.16 10.12 9.87
CA LYS A 115 -7.63 10.01 9.96
C LYS A 115 -8.10 8.55 10.03
N VAL A 116 -7.27 7.60 9.61
CA VAL A 116 -7.61 6.18 9.52
C VAL A 116 -6.78 5.33 10.48
N VAL A 117 -5.48 5.59 10.58
CA VAL A 117 -4.51 4.87 11.43
C VAL A 117 -4.27 5.68 12.71
N ASP A 118 -4.24 5.02 13.86
CA ASP A 118 -3.96 5.67 15.14
C ASP A 118 -2.48 6.14 15.19
N LYS A 119 -2.30 7.45 15.18
CA LYS A 119 -0.99 8.11 15.20
C LYS A 119 -0.14 7.73 16.41
N SER A 120 -0.77 7.52 17.58
CA SER A 120 -0.05 7.23 18.82
C SER A 120 0.59 5.83 18.83
N ARG A 121 0.15 4.94 17.94
CA ARG A 121 0.60 3.57 17.79
C ARG A 121 1.24 3.28 16.43
N ALA A 122 1.46 4.32 15.62
CA ALA A 122 2.15 4.22 14.33
C ALA A 122 3.52 4.86 14.41
N GLU A 123 4.47 4.29 13.69
CA GLU A 123 5.81 4.84 13.47
C GLU A 123 5.88 5.40 12.05
N VAL A 124 6.47 6.58 11.88
CA VAL A 124 6.71 7.19 10.56
C VAL A 124 8.21 7.28 10.37
N ILE A 125 8.70 6.73 9.27
CA ILE A 125 10.12 6.70 8.96
C ILE A 125 10.33 7.20 7.53
N TYR A 126 11.32 8.06 7.34
CA TYR A 126 11.69 8.58 6.03
C TYR A 126 12.84 7.73 5.44
N GLN A 127 12.81 7.46 4.16
CA GLN A 127 13.88 6.72 3.48
C GLN A 127 15.24 7.41 3.59
N SER A 128 15.26 8.73 3.73
CA SER A 128 16.49 9.50 4.00
C SER A 128 17.23 9.06 5.27
N GLU A 129 16.59 8.38 6.22
CA GLU A 129 17.25 7.86 7.42
C GLU A 129 18.33 6.82 7.09
N TRP A 130 18.17 6.06 6.02
CA TRP A 130 19.17 5.11 5.52
C TRP A 130 19.81 5.54 4.21
N PHE A 131 19.06 5.99 3.19
CA PHE A 131 19.65 6.37 1.90
C PHE A 131 20.49 7.63 1.98
N GLY A 132 20.23 8.53 2.92
CA GLY A 132 21.09 9.69 3.17
C GLY A 132 22.50 9.32 3.63
N LYS A 133 22.71 8.05 4.04
CA LYS A 133 24.02 7.50 4.47
C LYS A 133 24.64 6.56 3.43
N PHE A 134 23.95 6.31 2.31
CA PHE A 134 24.48 5.47 1.25
C PHE A 134 25.61 6.19 0.50
N ASP A 135 26.70 5.50 0.34
CA ASP A 135 27.74 5.84 -0.62
C ASP A 135 27.60 5.01 -1.90
N LEU A 136 28.43 5.28 -2.88
CA LEU A 136 28.41 4.55 -4.16
C LEU A 136 28.69 3.05 -3.97
N ALA A 137 29.52 2.68 -3.00
CA ALA A 137 29.84 1.26 -2.74
C ALA A 137 28.58 0.51 -2.28
N LYS A 138 27.76 1.15 -1.43
CA LYS A 138 26.50 0.56 -0.96
C LYS A 138 25.46 0.44 -2.06
N VAL A 139 25.40 1.42 -2.98
CA VAL A 139 24.54 1.34 -4.17
C VAL A 139 24.96 0.20 -5.09
N ILE A 140 26.28 0.03 -5.33
CA ILE A 140 26.82 -1.07 -6.14
C ILE A 140 26.50 -2.42 -5.47
N GLU A 141 26.68 -2.54 -4.15
CA GLU A 141 26.35 -3.74 -3.40
C GLU A 141 24.86 -4.11 -3.56
N LEU A 142 23.97 -3.14 -3.41
CA LEU A 142 22.52 -3.36 -3.52
C LEU A 142 22.12 -3.76 -4.94
N THR A 143 22.57 -3.02 -5.95
CA THR A 143 22.23 -3.26 -7.36
C THR A 143 22.84 -4.56 -7.90
N GLY A 144 23.99 -4.99 -7.37
CA GLY A 144 24.64 -6.25 -7.76
C GLY A 144 23.90 -7.52 -7.32
N ARG A 145 22.86 -7.39 -6.47
CA ARG A 145 22.08 -8.56 -5.98
C ARG A 145 21.00 -9.03 -6.96
N PHE A 146 20.64 -8.18 -7.91
CA PHE A 146 19.59 -8.47 -8.90
C PHE A 146 20.11 -8.28 -10.33
N THR A 147 19.42 -8.88 -11.28
CA THR A 147 19.76 -8.76 -12.70
C THR A 147 18.69 -7.96 -13.45
N VAL A 148 19.07 -7.28 -14.51
CA VAL A 148 18.13 -6.61 -15.42
C VAL A 148 17.09 -7.60 -15.96
N ALA A 149 17.48 -8.84 -16.23
CA ALA A 149 16.57 -9.87 -16.72
C ALA A 149 15.43 -10.18 -15.73
N GLN A 150 15.70 -10.17 -14.41
CA GLN A 150 14.66 -10.33 -13.38
C GLN A 150 13.67 -9.16 -13.42
N PHE A 151 14.15 -7.92 -13.53
CA PHE A 151 13.28 -6.74 -13.59
C PHE A 151 12.44 -6.70 -14.86
N LEU A 152 12.99 -7.14 -15.99
CA LEU A 152 12.27 -7.23 -17.26
C LEU A 152 11.20 -8.33 -17.28
N GLN A 153 11.09 -9.17 -16.24
CA GLN A 153 9.95 -10.09 -16.08
C GLN A 153 8.67 -9.36 -15.60
N ARG A 154 8.79 -8.16 -15.04
CA ARG A 154 7.64 -7.34 -14.69
C ARG A 154 6.90 -6.91 -15.96
N ALA A 155 5.58 -7.14 -16.02
CA ALA A 155 4.80 -7.03 -17.24
C ALA A 155 4.90 -5.69 -17.95
N ASP A 156 4.92 -4.58 -17.21
CA ASP A 156 5.05 -3.23 -17.76
C ASP A 156 6.44 -2.95 -18.34
N PHE A 157 7.51 -3.41 -17.69
CA PHE A 157 8.87 -3.33 -18.24
C PHE A 157 9.03 -4.24 -19.46
N ALA A 158 8.52 -5.48 -19.41
CA ALA A 158 8.54 -6.40 -20.54
C ALA A 158 7.84 -5.80 -21.76
N GLN A 159 6.66 -5.21 -21.57
CA GLN A 159 5.90 -4.56 -22.63
C GLN A 159 6.67 -3.37 -23.21
N ARG A 160 7.14 -2.44 -22.36
CA ARG A 160 7.90 -1.25 -22.81
C ARG A 160 9.18 -1.64 -23.55
N PHE A 161 9.87 -2.68 -23.06
CA PHE A 161 11.08 -3.20 -23.71
C PHE A 161 10.76 -3.78 -25.08
N ALA A 162 9.71 -4.60 -25.21
CA ALA A 162 9.27 -5.15 -26.49
C ALA A 162 8.82 -4.07 -27.49
N GLU A 163 8.18 -3.01 -26.99
CA GLU A 163 7.73 -1.85 -27.80
C GLU A 163 8.85 -0.83 -28.05
N GLN A 164 10.09 -1.11 -27.62
CA GLN A 164 11.24 -0.18 -27.73
C GLN A 164 10.97 1.19 -27.09
N LYS A 165 10.11 1.26 -26.08
CA LYS A 165 9.86 2.47 -25.30
C LYS A 165 10.98 2.68 -24.27
N PRO A 166 11.33 3.95 -23.97
CA PRO A 166 12.37 4.25 -23.00
C PRO A 166 12.07 3.65 -21.61
N ILE A 167 13.10 3.06 -20.99
CA ILE A 167 13.11 2.65 -19.57
C ILE A 167 14.35 3.31 -18.97
N ALA A 168 14.15 4.22 -18.02
CA ALA A 168 15.27 4.85 -17.34
C ALA A 168 15.89 3.89 -16.34
N ILE A 169 17.22 3.96 -16.14
CA ILE A 169 17.93 3.15 -15.15
C ILE A 169 17.40 3.42 -13.74
N THR A 170 16.98 4.65 -13.45
CA THR A 170 16.36 5.03 -12.19
C THR A 170 15.05 4.27 -11.91
N GLU A 171 14.27 3.95 -12.94
CA GLU A 171 13.06 3.14 -12.78
C GLU A 171 13.37 1.70 -12.36
N LEU A 172 14.53 1.17 -12.76
CA LEU A 172 15.01 -0.15 -12.29
C LEU A 172 15.52 -0.10 -10.84
N LEU A 173 15.93 1.08 -10.35
CA LEU A 173 16.32 1.24 -8.94
C LEU A 173 15.11 1.29 -8.01
N TYR A 174 13.96 1.77 -8.49
CA TYR A 174 12.77 1.96 -7.65
C TYR A 174 12.39 0.72 -6.83
N PRO A 175 12.22 -0.48 -7.41
CA PRO A 175 11.91 -1.69 -6.64
C PRO A 175 12.99 -2.06 -5.61
N LEU A 176 14.26 -1.76 -5.89
CA LEU A 176 15.38 -2.03 -4.97
C LEU A 176 15.36 -1.10 -3.76
N LEU A 177 15.03 0.18 -3.96
CA LEU A 177 14.90 1.14 -2.86
C LEU A 177 13.75 0.74 -1.96
N GLN A 178 12.57 0.43 -2.52
CA GLN A 178 11.43 -0.07 -1.74
C GLN A 178 11.75 -1.37 -1.01
N ALA A 179 12.50 -2.28 -1.64
CA ALA A 179 12.95 -3.54 -1.04
C ALA A 179 13.88 -3.29 0.16
N TYR A 180 14.79 -2.33 0.04
CA TYR A 180 15.72 -2.02 1.12
C TYR A 180 15.01 -1.43 2.34
N ASP A 181 13.89 -0.73 2.18
CA ASP A 181 13.05 -0.28 3.30
C ASP A 181 12.68 -1.46 4.21
N SER A 182 12.31 -2.60 3.61
CA SER A 182 11.95 -3.81 4.36
C SER A 182 13.13 -4.38 5.13
N VAL A 183 14.33 -4.32 4.55
CA VAL A 183 15.58 -4.71 5.22
C VAL A 183 15.89 -3.74 6.37
N ALA A 184 15.82 -2.44 6.13
CA ALA A 184 16.17 -1.40 7.09
C ALA A 184 15.31 -1.46 8.36
N ILE A 185 14.03 -1.76 8.21
CA ILE A 185 13.08 -1.84 9.32
C ILE A 185 12.83 -3.28 9.81
N GLU A 186 13.47 -4.30 9.23
CA GLU A 186 13.18 -5.71 9.52
C GLU A 186 11.68 -6.02 9.48
N SER A 187 11.03 -5.67 8.35
CA SER A 187 9.59 -5.83 8.18
C SER A 187 9.15 -7.29 8.28
N ASP A 188 8.09 -7.58 9.04
CA ASP A 188 7.46 -8.90 9.07
C ASP A 188 6.41 -9.07 7.97
N VAL A 189 5.72 -7.96 7.61
CA VAL A 189 4.67 -7.95 6.60
C VAL A 189 4.71 -6.62 5.85
N GLU A 190 4.70 -6.67 4.53
CA GLU A 190 4.56 -5.48 3.68
C GLU A 190 3.20 -5.46 2.99
N PHE A 191 2.54 -4.30 3.01
CA PHE A 191 1.22 -4.07 2.47
C PHE A 191 1.29 -3.24 1.19
N GLY A 192 0.55 -3.67 0.16
CA GLY A 192 0.43 -2.94 -1.09
C GLY A 192 -0.82 -3.32 -1.88
N GLY A 193 -1.16 -2.58 -2.92
CA GLY A 193 -2.15 -3.01 -3.92
C GLY A 193 -1.63 -4.17 -4.76
N THR A 194 -2.49 -4.84 -5.51
CA THR A 194 -2.08 -5.92 -6.42
C THR A 194 -1.07 -5.48 -7.48
N ASP A 195 -1.05 -4.19 -7.84
CA ASP A 195 -0.06 -3.60 -8.74
C ASP A 195 1.35 -3.50 -8.12
N GLN A 196 1.47 -3.64 -6.80
CA GLN A 196 2.73 -3.63 -6.05
C GLN A 196 3.36 -5.02 -5.87
N MET A 197 2.71 -6.09 -6.33
CA MET A 197 3.15 -7.48 -6.06
C MET A 197 4.63 -7.68 -6.37
N PHE A 198 5.11 -7.21 -7.52
CA PHE A 198 6.51 -7.36 -7.91
C PHE A 198 7.45 -6.69 -6.88
N ASN A 199 7.16 -5.46 -6.51
CA ASN A 199 8.00 -4.69 -5.57
C ASN A 199 8.03 -5.36 -4.19
N LEU A 200 6.89 -5.86 -3.70
CA LEU A 200 6.80 -6.57 -2.43
C LEU A 200 7.62 -7.86 -2.44
N LEU A 201 7.59 -8.60 -3.54
CA LEU A 201 8.37 -9.84 -3.72
C LEU A 201 9.87 -9.55 -3.78
N VAL A 202 10.30 -8.48 -4.44
CA VAL A 202 11.71 -8.04 -4.41
C VAL A 202 12.16 -7.73 -2.98
N GLY A 203 11.31 -7.10 -2.16
CA GLY A 203 11.56 -6.86 -0.74
C GLY A 203 11.75 -8.15 0.06
N ARG A 204 10.85 -9.12 -0.14
CA ARG A 204 10.92 -10.45 0.48
C ARG A 204 12.22 -11.20 0.08
N GLU A 205 12.59 -11.16 -1.19
CA GLU A 205 13.79 -11.79 -1.71
C GLU A 205 15.06 -11.13 -1.17
N LEU A 206 15.11 -9.79 -1.15
CA LEU A 206 16.26 -9.05 -0.64
C LEU A 206 16.50 -9.32 0.85
N GLN A 207 15.46 -9.39 1.67
CA GLN A 207 15.60 -9.77 3.09
C GLN A 207 16.25 -11.14 3.23
N GLY A 208 15.84 -12.13 2.44
CA GLY A 208 16.47 -13.46 2.42
C GLY A 208 17.95 -13.40 2.04
N MET A 209 18.31 -12.62 1.01
CA MET A 209 19.70 -12.40 0.58
C MET A 209 20.54 -11.69 1.64
N MET A 210 19.90 -10.90 2.51
CA MET A 210 20.55 -10.17 3.63
C MET A 210 20.55 -10.98 4.93
N GLY A 211 20.10 -12.25 4.92
CA GLY A 211 20.06 -13.14 6.08
C GLY A 211 18.94 -12.85 7.08
N GLN A 212 17.93 -12.08 6.69
CA GLN A 212 16.75 -11.82 7.49
C GLN A 212 15.63 -12.83 7.17
N THR A 213 14.66 -12.96 8.07
CA THR A 213 13.42 -13.71 7.78
C THR A 213 12.63 -12.95 6.72
N PRO A 214 12.31 -13.58 5.56
CA PRO A 214 11.57 -12.92 4.51
C PRO A 214 10.16 -12.50 4.96
N GLN A 215 9.78 -11.25 4.72
CA GLN A 215 8.47 -10.70 5.02
C GLN A 215 7.34 -11.43 4.30
N GLN A 216 6.13 -11.37 4.84
CA GLN A 216 4.93 -11.75 4.11
C GLN A 216 4.48 -10.58 3.24
N CYS A 217 3.99 -10.89 2.03
CA CYS A 217 3.46 -9.88 1.12
C CYS A 217 1.94 -9.91 1.19
N PHE A 218 1.35 -8.79 1.59
CA PHE A 218 -0.09 -8.67 1.77
C PHE A 218 -0.67 -7.73 0.71
N MET A 219 -1.36 -8.29 -0.29
CA MET A 219 -1.95 -7.54 -1.38
C MET A 219 -3.43 -7.26 -1.13
N MET A 220 -3.81 -5.97 -1.19
CA MET A 220 -5.19 -5.52 -1.19
C MET A 220 -5.69 -5.33 -2.62
N PRO A 221 -7.02 -5.48 -2.84
CA PRO A 221 -7.62 -5.15 -4.12
C PRO A 221 -7.47 -3.66 -4.44
N ILE A 222 -7.36 -3.36 -5.73
CA ILE A 222 -7.35 -1.99 -6.23
C ILE A 222 -8.79 -1.50 -6.32
N LEU A 223 -9.07 -0.33 -5.73
CA LEU A 223 -10.37 0.30 -5.85
C LEU A 223 -10.50 0.93 -7.24
N VAL A 224 -11.59 0.61 -7.93
CA VAL A 224 -11.95 1.24 -9.20
C VAL A 224 -12.44 2.66 -8.93
N GLY A 225 -12.11 3.59 -9.82
CA GLY A 225 -12.53 5.00 -9.68
C GLY A 225 -14.01 5.23 -9.96
N THR A 226 -14.44 6.49 -9.81
CA THR A 226 -15.84 6.90 -10.04
C THR A 226 -16.28 6.75 -11.50
N ASP A 227 -15.32 6.57 -12.43
CA ASP A 227 -15.57 6.27 -13.85
C ASP A 227 -16.06 4.83 -14.11
N GLY A 228 -15.98 3.96 -13.12
CA GLY A 228 -16.44 2.59 -13.23
C GLY A 228 -15.53 1.61 -13.96
N VAL A 229 -14.37 2.04 -14.43
CA VAL A 229 -13.51 1.23 -15.33
C VAL A 229 -12.06 1.20 -14.86
N MET A 230 -11.48 2.37 -14.65
CA MET A 230 -10.05 2.50 -14.34
C MET A 230 -9.81 2.49 -12.84
N LYS A 231 -8.61 2.07 -12.43
CA LYS A 231 -8.20 2.21 -11.02
C LYS A 231 -8.37 3.66 -10.57
N MET A 232 -8.80 3.83 -9.33
CA MET A 232 -8.89 5.16 -8.73
C MET A 232 -7.53 5.85 -8.72
N SER A 233 -7.44 7.00 -9.37
CA SER A 233 -6.19 7.73 -9.52
C SER A 233 -6.41 9.23 -9.69
N LYS A 234 -5.56 10.04 -9.07
CA LYS A 234 -5.56 11.50 -9.26
C LYS A 234 -5.24 11.93 -10.69
N SER A 235 -4.41 11.15 -11.40
CA SER A 235 -4.05 11.46 -12.79
C SER A 235 -5.20 11.25 -13.77
N LEU A 236 -6.20 10.46 -13.39
CA LEU A 236 -7.37 10.16 -14.20
C LEU A 236 -8.61 10.97 -13.77
N ASP A 237 -8.48 11.78 -12.72
CA ASP A 237 -9.57 12.60 -12.16
C ASP A 237 -10.84 11.78 -11.78
N ASN A 238 -10.66 10.48 -11.52
CA ASN A 238 -11.72 9.52 -11.15
C ASN A 238 -11.68 9.16 -9.67
N TYR A 239 -11.23 10.06 -8.80
CA TYR A 239 -10.96 9.78 -7.39
C TYR A 239 -11.87 10.58 -6.44
N VAL A 240 -12.03 10.04 -5.24
CA VAL A 240 -12.62 10.72 -4.08
C VAL A 240 -11.49 10.97 -3.07
N ALA A 241 -11.17 12.24 -2.80
CA ALA A 241 -10.12 12.60 -1.86
C ALA A 241 -10.58 12.44 -0.40
N VAL A 242 -9.64 12.13 0.52
CA VAL A 242 -9.94 11.96 1.94
C VAL A 242 -10.20 13.30 2.65
N ASP A 243 -9.64 14.39 2.14
CA ASP A 243 -9.78 15.76 2.65
C ASP A 243 -10.75 16.63 1.81
N GLU A 244 -11.57 16.01 0.98
CA GLU A 244 -12.57 16.68 0.16
C GLU A 244 -13.73 17.20 1.01
N ASP A 245 -14.42 18.24 0.53
CA ASP A 245 -15.66 18.71 1.18
C ASP A 245 -16.67 17.54 1.29
N PRO A 246 -17.33 17.34 2.43
CA PRO A 246 -18.26 16.23 2.62
C PRO A 246 -19.39 16.16 1.61
N VAL A 247 -19.88 17.29 1.09
CA VAL A 247 -20.96 17.35 0.09
C VAL A 247 -20.44 16.87 -1.26
N ASP A 248 -19.21 17.30 -1.65
CA ASP A 248 -18.57 16.87 -2.89
C ASP A 248 -18.23 15.37 -2.84
N MET A 249 -17.67 14.91 -1.70
CA MET A 249 -17.41 13.48 -1.47
C MET A 249 -18.68 12.65 -1.58
N TYR A 250 -19.76 13.08 -0.96
CA TYR A 250 -21.06 12.41 -1.04
C TYR A 250 -21.57 12.37 -2.49
N GLY A 251 -21.51 13.49 -3.22
CA GLY A 251 -21.93 13.56 -4.63
C GLY A 251 -21.15 12.58 -5.51
N LYS A 252 -19.82 12.51 -5.36
CA LYS A 252 -18.95 11.57 -6.07
C LYS A 252 -19.27 10.11 -5.72
N LEU A 253 -19.49 9.80 -4.44
CA LEU A 253 -19.85 8.44 -4.02
C LEU A 253 -21.22 8.02 -4.54
N MET A 254 -22.18 8.95 -4.63
CA MET A 254 -23.51 8.69 -5.22
C MET A 254 -23.47 8.49 -6.75
N SER A 255 -22.39 8.89 -7.42
CA SER A 255 -22.20 8.66 -8.86
C SER A 255 -21.54 7.32 -9.20
N VAL A 256 -21.06 6.57 -8.18
CA VAL A 256 -20.50 5.23 -8.38
C VAL A 256 -21.56 4.29 -8.92
N SER A 257 -21.19 3.50 -9.94
CA SER A 257 -22.14 2.55 -10.56
C SER A 257 -22.55 1.43 -9.60
N ASP A 258 -23.76 0.91 -9.75
CA ASP A 258 -24.34 -0.13 -8.89
C ASP A 258 -23.44 -1.38 -8.80
N ASP A 259 -22.77 -1.74 -9.88
CA ASP A 259 -21.87 -2.89 -9.95
C ASP A 259 -20.65 -2.78 -8.99
N GLN A 260 -20.31 -1.55 -8.61
CA GLN A 260 -19.15 -1.28 -7.73
C GLN A 260 -19.54 -1.08 -6.26
N ILE A 261 -20.81 -0.83 -5.97
CA ILE A 261 -21.26 -0.52 -4.59
C ILE A 261 -20.77 -1.60 -3.61
N MET A 262 -20.92 -2.87 -3.96
CA MET A 262 -20.49 -3.97 -3.07
C MET A 262 -18.99 -3.95 -2.79
N SER A 263 -18.16 -3.67 -3.80
CA SER A 263 -16.70 -3.55 -3.64
C SER A 263 -16.32 -2.37 -2.73
N TYR A 264 -16.97 -1.21 -2.92
CA TYR A 264 -16.75 -0.04 -2.05
C TYR A 264 -17.15 -0.34 -0.60
N LEU A 265 -18.30 -1.00 -0.38
CA LEU A 265 -18.74 -1.39 0.95
C LEU A 265 -17.81 -2.44 1.58
N GLU A 266 -17.37 -3.44 0.82
CA GLU A 266 -16.46 -4.47 1.32
C GLU A 266 -15.10 -3.89 1.71
N TYR A 267 -14.51 -3.05 0.85
CA TYR A 267 -13.14 -2.59 1.04
C TYR A 267 -13.03 -1.38 1.97
N LEU A 268 -14.06 -0.53 2.02
CA LEU A 268 -14.04 0.72 2.77
C LEU A 268 -14.91 0.72 4.03
N SER A 269 -15.90 -0.18 4.16
CA SER A 269 -16.76 -0.21 5.32
C SER A 269 -16.19 -1.06 6.47
N LEU A 270 -16.33 -0.59 7.72
CA LEU A 270 -16.06 -1.38 8.93
C LEU A 270 -17.27 -2.24 9.33
N ILE A 271 -18.44 -1.97 8.76
CA ILE A 271 -19.68 -2.66 9.11
C ILE A 271 -19.63 -4.07 8.52
N HIS A 272 -19.91 -5.09 9.34
CA HIS A 272 -20.17 -6.43 8.84
C HIS A 272 -21.42 -6.40 7.95
N ILE A 273 -21.24 -6.57 6.64
CA ILE A 273 -22.37 -6.86 5.75
C ILE A 273 -22.63 -8.36 5.90
N SER A 274 -23.25 -8.73 7.02
CA SER A 274 -23.56 -10.13 7.32
C SER A 274 -24.90 -10.59 6.75
N GLU A 275 -25.76 -9.65 6.37
CA GLU A 275 -27.05 -9.94 5.70
C GLU A 275 -27.38 -8.84 4.68
N PRO A 276 -28.04 -9.17 3.54
CA PRO A 276 -28.68 -8.15 2.73
C PRO A 276 -29.67 -7.44 3.64
N THR A 277 -29.45 -6.14 3.86
CA THR A 277 -30.40 -5.29 4.55
C THR A 277 -31.75 -5.54 3.89
N ARG A 278 -32.72 -6.08 4.65
CA ARG A 278 -34.11 -6.07 4.22
C ARG A 278 -34.40 -4.62 3.85
N ARG A 279 -34.73 -4.36 2.58
CA ARG A 279 -35.25 -3.08 2.16
C ARG A 279 -36.51 -2.86 3.01
N THR A 280 -36.39 -2.03 4.05
CA THR A 280 -37.58 -1.46 4.68
C THR A 280 -38.23 -0.63 3.60
N PRO A 281 -39.50 -0.89 3.22
CA PRO A 281 -40.19 -0.05 2.26
C PRO A 281 -40.12 1.40 2.76
N ILE A 282 -39.88 2.35 1.87
CA ILE A 282 -39.80 3.78 2.20
C ILE A 282 -41.12 4.26 2.90
N SER A 283 -42.20 3.52 2.76
CA SER A 283 -43.49 3.75 3.43
C SER A 283 -43.46 3.56 4.96
N GLU A 284 -42.40 2.95 5.54
CA GLU A 284 -42.27 2.80 7.01
C GLU A 284 -41.28 3.80 7.63
N ALA A 285 -40.68 4.69 6.84
CA ALA A 285 -39.96 5.84 7.39
C ALA A 285 -41.03 6.85 7.86
N VAL A 286 -41.45 6.70 9.10
CA VAL A 286 -42.27 7.71 9.80
C VAL A 286 -41.37 8.90 10.08
N PHE A 287 -41.85 10.09 9.66
CA PHE A 287 -41.30 11.40 9.95
C PHE A 287 -41.17 11.68 11.42
#